data_3fd7605148ca1d94724a108e61932360
#
_entry.id   3fd7605148ca1d94724a108e61932360
#
_cell.length_a   1.000
_cell.length_b   1.000
_cell.length_c   1.000
_cell.angle_alpha   90.00
_cell.angle_beta   90.00
_cell.angle_gamma   90.00
#
_symmetry.space_group_name_H-M   'P 1'
#
loop_
_entity.id
_entity.type
_entity.pdbx_description
1 polymer ?
#
loop_
_entity_poly.entity_id
_entity_poly.type
_entity_poly.pdbx_seq_one_letter_code
_entity_poly.pdbx_strand_id
1 'polypeptide(L)'
;MYKNLSAGMGDPYWYEWLIGVYYALGMLPPDNDIDYVTLQAIEFQGLDDVVIGYKSGEISGIQVKHTRDSNSLTFYNLIYSTPSRISLLAELFTDWKKMYESGLYSHCNAILLTNRKGGIRNSTIGKASKNPVTLPALQTFWKDIKIQIANERCTNIDSISVEGQWQTAWNMFLNELVDSTDTTKLEFLKSFDIKTNQEDLDGYVENIKRKLFGYFKM
;
A
#
# COMPACT_ATOMS: atom_id res chain seq x y z
N MET A 1 30.78 -9.64 10.84
CA MET A 1 30.89 -8.69 9.71
C MET A 1 30.73 -9.49 8.41
N TYR A 2 29.50 -9.68 7.95
CA TYR A 2 29.22 -10.37 6.68
C TYR A 2 29.32 -9.37 5.53
N LYS A 3 30.53 -9.21 4.99
CA LYS A 3 30.72 -8.54 3.70
C LYS A 3 30.55 -9.58 2.59
N ASN A 4 29.75 -9.23 1.59
CA ASN A 4 29.57 -9.92 0.31
C ASN A 4 28.58 -11.11 0.25
N LEU A 5 27.32 -10.82 0.51
CA LEU A 5 26.30 -11.37 -0.37
C LEU A 5 26.07 -10.32 -1.46
N SER A 6 26.01 -10.75 -2.73
CA SER A 6 25.82 -9.89 -3.90
C SER A 6 24.63 -8.96 -3.64
N ALA A 7 24.95 -7.71 -3.34
CA ALA A 7 24.02 -6.71 -2.92
C ALA A 7 22.97 -6.47 -4.01
N GLY A 8 21.72 -6.79 -3.76
CA GLY A 8 20.62 -6.27 -4.53
C GLY A 8 19.47 -7.19 -4.91
N MET A 9 19.66 -8.47 -5.23
CA MET A 9 18.52 -9.31 -5.67
C MET A 9 17.75 -9.99 -4.53
N GLY A 10 18.36 -10.19 -3.37
CA GLY A 10 17.72 -10.86 -2.23
C GLY A 10 17.00 -9.94 -1.25
N ASP A 11 17.36 -8.65 -1.20
CA ASP A 11 16.85 -7.73 -0.18
C ASP A 11 15.35 -7.50 -0.21
N PRO A 12 14.68 -7.34 -1.38
CA PRO A 12 13.22 -7.19 -1.40
C PRO A 12 12.51 -8.38 -0.78
N TYR A 13 12.89 -9.60 -1.13
CA TYR A 13 12.31 -10.82 -0.57
C TYR A 13 12.53 -10.93 0.94
N TRP A 14 13.76 -10.64 1.43
CA TRP A 14 14.03 -10.64 2.86
C TRP A 14 13.20 -9.60 3.61
N TYR A 15 12.97 -8.45 3.00
CA TYR A 15 12.15 -7.40 3.57
C TYR A 15 10.68 -7.83 3.68
N GLU A 16 10.10 -8.42 2.63
CA GLU A 16 8.75 -9.01 2.62
C GLU A 16 8.62 -10.08 3.73
N TRP A 17 9.58 -11.00 3.81
CA TRP A 17 9.60 -12.04 4.81
C TRP A 17 9.66 -11.50 6.24
N LEU A 18 10.50 -10.51 6.50
CA LEU A 18 10.59 -9.88 7.82
C LEU A 18 9.28 -9.21 8.23
N ILE A 19 8.59 -8.57 7.30
CA ILE A 19 7.26 -8.00 7.53
C ILE A 19 6.27 -9.12 7.86
N GLY A 20 6.25 -10.20 7.09
CA GLY A 20 5.41 -11.36 7.36
C GLY A 20 5.67 -11.97 8.75
N VAL A 21 6.94 -12.18 9.12
CA VAL A 21 7.32 -12.63 10.47
C VAL A 21 6.85 -11.66 11.55
N TYR A 22 7.02 -10.36 11.33
CA TYR A 22 6.57 -9.34 12.27
C TYR A 22 5.06 -9.42 12.56
N TYR A 23 4.23 -9.66 11.52
CA TYR A 23 2.79 -9.86 11.69
C TYR A 23 2.48 -11.24 12.31
N ALA A 24 3.15 -12.30 11.89
CA ALA A 24 2.96 -13.64 12.45
C ALA A 24 3.25 -13.69 13.95
N LEU A 25 4.23 -12.92 14.45
CA LEU A 25 4.45 -12.75 15.88
C LEU A 25 3.27 -12.06 16.60
N GLY A 26 2.40 -11.38 15.90
CA GLY A 26 1.14 -10.85 16.43
C GLY A 26 0.14 -11.94 16.81
N MET A 27 0.32 -13.18 16.34
CA MET A 27 -0.53 -14.33 16.68
C MET A 27 -0.19 -14.95 18.03
N LEU A 28 0.98 -14.64 18.63
CA LEU A 28 1.42 -15.24 19.89
C LEU A 28 0.59 -14.84 21.12
N PRO A 29 0.10 -13.58 21.28
CA PRO A 29 -0.76 -13.24 22.40
C PRO A 29 -2.05 -14.06 22.38
N PRO A 30 -2.54 -14.57 23.53
CA PRO A 30 -3.78 -15.34 23.58
C PRO A 30 -5.03 -14.58 23.09
N ASP A 31 -5.04 -13.27 23.25
CA ASP A 31 -6.10 -12.33 22.90
C ASP A 31 -5.90 -11.68 21.52
N ASN A 32 -4.98 -12.23 20.70
CA ASN A 32 -4.74 -11.70 19.35
C ASN A 32 -5.99 -11.84 18.47
N ASP A 33 -6.12 -10.96 17.50
CA ASP A 33 -7.20 -10.93 16.50
C ASP A 33 -6.81 -11.58 15.16
N ILE A 34 -5.53 -11.93 14.95
CA ILE A 34 -5.03 -12.54 13.73
C ILE A 34 -5.36 -14.03 13.72
N ASP A 35 -5.98 -14.50 12.64
CA ASP A 35 -6.28 -15.91 12.39
C ASP A 35 -5.15 -16.60 11.63
N TYR A 36 -4.67 -15.97 10.55
CA TYR A 36 -3.54 -16.47 9.77
C TYR A 36 -2.72 -15.33 9.14
N VAL A 37 -1.48 -15.66 8.79
CA VAL A 37 -0.59 -14.81 7.96
C VAL A 37 -0.04 -15.69 6.85
N THR A 38 -0.23 -15.26 5.60
CA THR A 38 0.31 -15.93 4.40
C THR A 38 1.32 -15.01 3.72
N LEU A 39 2.43 -15.58 3.27
CA LEU A 39 3.43 -14.89 2.46
C LEU A 39 3.29 -15.34 1.01
N GLN A 40 3.42 -14.41 0.08
CA GLN A 40 3.37 -14.64 -1.36
C GLN A 40 2.11 -15.44 -1.78
N ALA A 41 0.95 -14.89 -1.45
CA ALA A 41 -0.35 -15.49 -1.74
C ALA A 41 -0.65 -15.44 -3.24
N ILE A 42 -0.51 -16.56 -3.95
CA ILE A 42 -0.59 -16.66 -5.42
C ILE A 42 -1.91 -16.09 -6.00
N GLU A 43 -2.98 -16.12 -5.21
CA GLU A 43 -4.31 -15.65 -5.65
C GLU A 43 -4.39 -14.13 -5.85
N PHE A 44 -3.48 -13.34 -5.23
CA PHE A 44 -3.55 -11.87 -5.16
C PHE A 44 -2.22 -11.22 -5.55
N GLN A 45 -1.79 -11.38 -6.80
CA GLN A 45 -0.44 -11.00 -7.28
C GLN A 45 0.00 -9.55 -7.03
N GLY A 46 -0.93 -8.61 -6.86
CA GLY A 46 -0.65 -7.21 -6.51
C GLY A 46 -0.78 -6.89 -5.01
N LEU A 47 -1.26 -7.86 -4.20
CA LEU A 47 -1.43 -7.75 -2.74
C LEU A 47 -0.95 -9.02 -2.02
N ASP A 48 0.01 -9.73 -2.62
CA ASP A 48 0.41 -11.08 -2.26
C ASP A 48 1.59 -11.17 -1.30
N ASP A 49 2.40 -10.11 -1.18
CA ASP A 49 3.63 -10.17 -0.40
C ASP A 49 3.35 -10.61 1.05
N VAL A 50 2.32 -10.03 1.69
CA VAL A 50 1.82 -10.48 3.00
C VAL A 50 0.30 -10.37 3.04
N VAL A 51 -0.39 -11.47 3.30
CA VAL A 51 -1.84 -11.50 3.51
C VAL A 51 -2.14 -11.87 4.97
N ILE A 52 -3.01 -11.10 5.61
CA ILE A 52 -3.40 -11.29 7.01
C ILE A 52 -4.91 -11.51 7.06
N GLY A 53 -5.33 -12.68 7.53
CA GLY A 53 -6.73 -12.94 7.88
C GLY A 53 -6.97 -12.72 9.36
N TYR A 54 -8.11 -12.13 9.69
CA TYR A 54 -8.51 -11.83 11.05
C TYR A 54 -9.69 -12.70 11.50
N LYS A 55 -9.77 -12.99 12.80
CA LYS A 55 -10.88 -13.76 13.40
C LYS A 55 -12.25 -13.11 13.22
N SER A 56 -12.27 -11.80 12.95
CA SER A 56 -13.48 -11.04 12.56
C SER A 56 -14.01 -11.39 11.16
N GLY A 57 -13.26 -12.14 10.37
CA GLY A 57 -13.53 -12.40 8.95
C GLY A 57 -13.01 -11.30 8.03
N GLU A 58 -12.29 -10.31 8.55
CA GLU A 58 -11.59 -9.31 7.73
C GLU A 58 -10.33 -9.89 7.09
N ILE A 59 -9.89 -9.27 5.98
CA ILE A 59 -8.62 -9.59 5.32
C ILE A 59 -7.84 -8.32 4.98
N SER A 60 -6.52 -8.37 5.11
CA SER A 60 -5.62 -7.32 4.64
C SER A 60 -4.58 -7.91 3.69
N GLY A 61 -4.59 -7.44 2.43
CA GLY A 61 -3.52 -7.70 1.49
C GLY A 61 -2.49 -6.56 1.52
N ILE A 62 -1.23 -6.91 1.61
CA ILE A 62 -0.12 -5.96 1.73
C ILE A 62 0.84 -6.16 0.57
N GLN A 63 1.00 -5.14 -0.25
CA GLN A 63 2.09 -5.04 -1.20
C GLN A 63 3.27 -4.32 -0.56
N VAL A 64 4.43 -4.92 -0.61
CA VAL A 64 5.66 -4.39 -0.03
C VAL A 64 6.58 -3.86 -1.13
N LYS A 65 7.07 -2.64 -0.97
CA LYS A 65 8.05 -2.04 -1.88
C LYS A 65 9.26 -1.55 -1.09
N HIS A 66 10.32 -2.31 -1.17
CA HIS A 66 11.61 -1.98 -0.55
C HIS A 66 12.56 -1.30 -1.53
N THR A 67 13.35 -0.35 -1.06
CA THR A 67 14.48 0.22 -1.79
C THR A 67 15.62 0.56 -0.84
N ARG A 68 16.83 0.52 -1.36
CA ARG A 68 18.03 1.07 -0.71
C ARG A 68 18.25 2.54 -1.04
N ASP A 69 17.57 3.02 -2.08
CA ASP A 69 17.68 4.41 -2.50
C ASP A 69 16.89 5.32 -1.57
N SER A 70 17.37 6.55 -1.38
CA SER A 70 16.68 7.58 -0.62
C SER A 70 15.51 8.24 -1.38
N ASN A 71 15.17 7.74 -2.55
CA ASN A 71 14.11 8.29 -3.39
C ASN A 71 12.73 8.13 -2.73
N SER A 72 11.98 9.23 -2.66
CA SER A 72 10.62 9.22 -2.13
C SER A 72 9.66 8.45 -3.04
N LEU A 73 8.62 7.85 -2.45
CA LEU A 73 7.45 7.37 -3.18
C LEU A 73 6.63 8.58 -3.63
N THR A 74 6.48 8.77 -4.94
CA THR A 74 5.79 9.93 -5.52
C THR A 74 4.41 9.53 -6.05
N PHE A 75 3.54 10.50 -6.29
CA PHE A 75 2.27 10.28 -6.96
C PHE A 75 2.46 9.58 -8.32
N TYR A 76 3.50 9.98 -9.07
CA TYR A 76 3.85 9.35 -10.35
C TYR A 76 4.14 7.85 -10.21
N ASN A 77 4.82 7.43 -9.15
CA ASN A 77 5.12 6.01 -8.94
C ASN A 77 3.85 5.15 -8.77
N LEU A 78 2.75 5.72 -8.31
CA LEU A 78 1.49 4.99 -8.18
C LEU A 78 0.78 4.79 -9.53
N ILE A 79 0.74 5.85 -10.36
CA ILE A 79 -0.06 5.89 -11.59
C ILE A 79 0.74 5.62 -12.87
N TYR A 80 2.05 5.42 -12.78
CA TYR A 80 2.89 5.19 -13.95
C TYR A 80 2.67 3.79 -14.52
N SER A 81 2.26 3.74 -15.79
CA SER A 81 2.11 2.53 -16.58
C SER A 81 2.97 2.58 -17.84
N THR A 82 3.22 1.43 -18.43
CA THR A 82 3.87 1.26 -19.74
C THR A 82 3.04 0.31 -20.60
N PRO A 83 3.28 0.21 -21.91
CA PRO A 83 2.56 -0.78 -22.73
C PRO A 83 2.68 -2.23 -22.26
N SER A 84 3.73 -2.54 -21.49
CA SER A 84 4.00 -3.90 -20.97
C SER A 84 3.68 -4.07 -19.49
N ARG A 85 3.29 -3.01 -18.79
CA ARG A 85 3.05 -3.06 -17.35
C ARG A 85 1.98 -2.06 -16.92
N ILE A 86 0.96 -2.53 -16.24
CA ILE A 86 -0.05 -1.67 -15.59
C ILE A 86 0.59 -0.91 -14.42
N SER A 87 -0.08 0.14 -13.96
CA SER A 87 0.41 0.93 -12.83
C SER A 87 0.33 0.15 -11.51
N LEU A 88 1.14 0.54 -10.53
CA LEU A 88 1.10 -0.04 -9.19
C LEU A 88 -0.31 0.11 -8.58
N LEU A 89 -0.96 1.26 -8.77
CA LEU A 89 -2.30 1.50 -8.26
C LEU A 89 -3.33 0.56 -8.90
N ALA A 90 -3.24 0.32 -10.22
CA ALA A 90 -4.13 -0.61 -10.92
C ALA A 90 -3.89 -2.07 -10.49
N GLU A 91 -2.64 -2.48 -10.25
CA GLU A 91 -2.32 -3.80 -9.67
C GLU A 91 -3.01 -3.98 -8.32
N LEU A 92 -2.79 -3.04 -7.38
CA LEU A 92 -3.39 -3.07 -6.04
C LEU A 92 -4.92 -3.08 -6.06
N PHE A 93 -5.50 -2.22 -6.90
CA PHE A 93 -6.95 -2.13 -7.04
C PHE A 93 -7.57 -3.42 -7.60
N THR A 94 -6.95 -4.00 -8.62
CA THR A 94 -7.45 -5.23 -9.26
C THR A 94 -7.53 -6.39 -8.27
N ASP A 95 -6.52 -6.57 -7.43
CA ASP A 95 -6.52 -7.67 -6.47
C ASP A 95 -7.37 -7.38 -5.23
N TRP A 96 -7.41 -6.12 -4.76
CA TRP A 96 -8.39 -5.74 -3.75
C TRP A 96 -9.83 -5.98 -4.23
N LYS A 97 -10.12 -5.65 -5.50
CA LYS A 97 -11.44 -5.85 -6.10
C LYS A 97 -11.82 -7.33 -6.14
N LYS A 98 -10.89 -8.23 -6.48
CA LYS A 98 -11.12 -9.69 -6.41
C LYS A 98 -11.48 -10.13 -4.98
N MET A 99 -10.74 -9.66 -3.96
CA MET A 99 -11.08 -9.97 -2.56
C MET A 99 -12.46 -9.43 -2.19
N TYR A 100 -12.75 -8.20 -2.53
CA TYR A 100 -14.02 -7.52 -2.23
C TYR A 100 -15.22 -8.18 -2.92
N GLU A 101 -15.13 -8.49 -4.21
CA GLU A 101 -16.20 -9.09 -4.99
C GLU A 101 -16.39 -10.59 -4.69
N SER A 102 -15.43 -11.25 -4.07
CA SER A 102 -15.57 -12.66 -3.65
C SER A 102 -16.68 -12.86 -2.63
N GLY A 103 -17.01 -11.82 -1.84
CA GLY A 103 -17.97 -11.88 -0.75
C GLY A 103 -17.57 -12.81 0.40
N LEU A 104 -16.33 -13.29 0.42
CA LEU A 104 -15.82 -14.22 1.44
C LEU A 104 -15.40 -13.52 2.75
N TYR A 105 -15.15 -12.23 2.69
CA TYR A 105 -14.58 -11.45 3.78
C TYR A 105 -15.54 -10.36 4.24
N SER A 106 -15.62 -10.11 5.54
CA SER A 106 -16.46 -9.06 6.12
C SER A 106 -15.95 -7.66 5.76
N HIS A 107 -14.64 -7.51 5.59
CA HIS A 107 -13.97 -6.29 5.13
C HIS A 107 -12.63 -6.63 4.47
N CYS A 108 -12.28 -5.90 3.40
CA CYS A 108 -11.04 -6.11 2.64
C CYS A 108 -10.19 -4.84 2.69
N ASN A 109 -8.96 -4.93 3.17
CA ASN A 109 -8.00 -3.84 3.18
C ASN A 109 -6.89 -4.07 2.15
N ALA A 110 -6.49 -3.01 1.45
CA ALA A 110 -5.31 -2.98 0.60
C ALA A 110 -4.26 -2.04 1.22
N ILE A 111 -3.04 -2.51 1.39
CA ILE A 111 -1.97 -1.72 2.02
C ILE A 111 -0.75 -1.72 1.11
N LEU A 112 -0.30 -0.53 0.71
CA LEU A 112 1.03 -0.34 0.13
C LEU A 112 2.00 0.04 1.25
N LEU A 113 2.94 -0.84 1.53
CA LEU A 113 3.93 -0.65 2.59
C LEU A 113 5.32 -0.45 1.98
N THR A 114 6.03 0.60 2.42
CA THR A 114 7.38 0.89 1.89
C THR A 114 8.26 1.60 2.91
N ASN A 115 9.57 1.30 2.88
CA ASN A 115 10.58 2.05 3.62
C ASN A 115 10.86 3.44 3.02
N ARG A 116 10.37 3.72 1.81
CA ARG A 116 10.51 5.05 1.19
C ARG A 116 9.70 6.09 1.94
N LYS A 117 10.20 7.31 1.97
CA LYS A 117 9.44 8.47 2.46
C LYS A 117 8.34 8.81 1.46
N GLY A 118 7.21 9.30 1.94
CA GLY A 118 6.19 9.89 1.07
C GLY A 118 6.73 11.15 0.39
N GLY A 119 6.45 11.32 -0.90
CA GLY A 119 6.88 12.50 -1.65
C GLY A 119 6.21 13.77 -1.11
N ILE A 120 7.03 14.73 -0.69
CA ILE A 120 6.60 16.03 -0.13
C ILE A 120 6.64 17.15 -1.17
N ARG A 121 7.09 16.87 -2.39
CA ARG A 121 7.20 17.85 -3.48
C ARG A 121 6.31 17.46 -4.63
N ASN A 122 5.74 18.49 -5.27
CA ASN A 122 5.05 18.30 -6.54
C ASN A 122 6.04 17.88 -7.62
N SER A 123 5.58 17.13 -8.59
CA SER A 123 6.38 16.71 -9.74
C SER A 123 5.65 17.08 -11.03
N THR A 124 6.38 17.19 -12.13
CA THR A 124 5.79 17.52 -13.44
C THR A 124 6.17 16.44 -14.44
N ILE A 125 5.16 15.84 -15.08
CA ILE A 125 5.32 14.89 -16.17
C ILE A 125 5.10 15.59 -17.51
N GLY A 126 5.71 15.07 -18.59
CA GLY A 126 5.57 15.66 -19.92
C GLY A 126 6.20 17.05 -20.06
N LYS A 127 7.29 17.34 -19.34
CA LYS A 127 7.97 18.66 -19.37
C LYS A 127 8.30 19.15 -20.78
N ALA A 128 8.55 18.24 -21.70
CA ALA A 128 8.81 18.55 -23.12
C ALA A 128 7.53 18.63 -23.98
N SER A 129 6.37 18.35 -23.41
CA SER A 129 5.08 18.42 -24.12
C SER A 129 4.51 19.83 -24.09
N LYS A 130 3.56 20.11 -25.01
CA LYS A 130 2.82 21.39 -25.00
C LYS A 130 1.93 21.56 -23.76
N ASN A 131 1.55 20.45 -23.14
CA ASN A 131 0.66 20.43 -21.96
C ASN A 131 1.29 19.58 -20.85
N PRO A 132 2.28 20.12 -20.10
CA PRO A 132 2.84 19.41 -18.96
C PRO A 132 1.80 19.29 -17.85
N VAL A 133 1.77 18.13 -17.17
CA VAL A 133 0.87 17.91 -16.05
C VAL A 133 1.68 17.97 -14.75
N THR A 134 1.24 18.82 -13.84
CA THR A 134 1.80 18.87 -12.47
C THR A 134 1.05 17.89 -11.58
N LEU A 135 1.80 16.99 -10.94
CA LEU A 135 1.30 16.02 -9.99
C LEU A 135 1.54 16.51 -8.56
N PRO A 136 0.58 16.29 -7.64
CA PRO A 136 0.71 16.74 -6.26
C PRO A 136 1.80 15.96 -5.49
N ALA A 137 2.25 16.55 -4.40
CA ALA A 137 3.02 15.84 -3.38
C ALA A 137 2.16 14.70 -2.80
N LEU A 138 2.62 13.45 -2.93
CA LEU A 138 1.84 12.28 -2.54
C LEU A 138 1.37 12.36 -1.08
N GLN A 139 2.27 12.73 -0.17
CA GLN A 139 1.98 12.72 1.27
C GLN A 139 0.84 13.65 1.63
N THR A 140 0.86 14.89 1.14
CA THR A 140 -0.19 15.89 1.44
C THR A 140 -1.49 15.51 0.75
N PHE A 141 -1.42 15.19 -0.54
CA PHE A 141 -2.60 14.82 -1.33
C PHE A 141 -3.34 13.62 -0.73
N TRP A 142 -2.62 12.53 -0.42
CA TRP A 142 -3.22 11.34 0.15
C TRP A 142 -3.86 11.60 1.52
N LYS A 143 -3.16 12.36 2.37
CA LYS A 143 -3.70 12.78 3.67
C LYS A 143 -5.02 13.54 3.52
N ASP A 144 -5.10 14.49 2.58
CA ASP A 144 -6.30 15.30 2.36
C ASP A 144 -7.47 14.42 1.85
N ILE A 145 -7.21 13.48 0.93
CA ILE A 145 -8.21 12.49 0.49
C ILE A 145 -8.69 11.65 1.66
N LYS A 146 -7.81 11.11 2.51
CA LYS A 146 -8.20 10.29 3.67
C LYS A 146 -9.02 11.06 4.70
N ILE A 147 -8.72 12.34 4.93
CA ILE A 147 -9.53 13.20 5.81
C ILE A 147 -10.96 13.37 5.27
N GLN A 148 -11.11 13.56 3.95
CA GLN A 148 -12.42 13.70 3.35
C GLN A 148 -13.22 12.40 3.39
N ILE A 149 -12.57 11.25 3.11
CA ILE A 149 -13.19 9.92 3.15
C ILE A 149 -13.63 9.55 4.58
N ALA A 150 -12.85 9.91 5.59
CA ALA A 150 -13.20 9.67 6.99
C ALA A 150 -14.42 10.50 7.46
N ASN A 151 -14.85 11.50 6.68
CA ASN A 151 -16.05 12.26 6.96
C ASN A 151 -17.28 11.42 6.58
N GLU A 152 -18.23 11.27 7.51
CA GLU A 152 -19.48 10.53 7.30
C GLU A 152 -20.33 11.03 6.11
N ARG A 153 -20.09 12.27 5.65
CA ARG A 153 -20.74 12.85 4.47
C ARG A 153 -20.17 12.37 3.14
N CYS A 154 -19.04 11.67 3.13
CA CYS A 154 -18.44 11.11 1.93
C CYS A 154 -19.20 9.84 1.51
N THR A 155 -20.31 10.00 0.80
CA THR A 155 -21.19 8.91 0.37
C THR A 155 -20.99 8.48 -1.08
N ASN A 156 -20.28 9.28 -1.87
CA ASN A 156 -19.95 8.98 -3.27
C ASN A 156 -18.60 9.61 -3.65
N ILE A 157 -18.03 9.17 -4.77
CA ILE A 157 -16.71 9.63 -5.25
C ILE A 157 -16.69 11.12 -5.59
N ASP A 158 -17.82 11.67 -6.08
CA ASP A 158 -17.94 13.08 -6.46
C ASP A 158 -17.97 14.02 -5.25
N SER A 159 -18.22 13.47 -4.05
CA SER A 159 -18.17 14.24 -2.80
C SER A 159 -16.74 14.55 -2.35
N ILE A 160 -15.74 13.92 -2.96
CA ILE A 160 -14.32 14.18 -2.69
C ILE A 160 -13.90 15.41 -3.49
N SER A 161 -13.68 16.52 -2.79
CA SER A 161 -13.26 17.78 -3.39
C SER A 161 -11.74 17.83 -3.54
N VAL A 162 -11.28 18.09 -4.76
CA VAL A 162 -9.86 18.26 -5.06
C VAL A 162 -9.63 19.67 -5.59
N GLU A 163 -8.59 20.36 -5.12
CA GLU A 163 -8.24 21.68 -5.65
C GLU A 163 -8.11 21.63 -7.18
N GLY A 164 -8.61 22.68 -7.89
CA GLY A 164 -8.68 22.71 -9.35
C GLY A 164 -7.37 22.39 -10.05
N GLN A 165 -6.23 22.82 -9.47
CA GLN A 165 -4.90 22.52 -9.99
C GLN A 165 -4.56 21.01 -9.96
N TRP A 166 -5.19 20.22 -9.08
CA TRP A 166 -4.97 18.78 -8.95
C TRP A 166 -6.05 17.94 -9.65
N GLN A 167 -7.05 18.54 -10.26
CA GLN A 167 -8.15 17.81 -10.90
C GLN A 167 -7.66 16.84 -11.97
N THR A 168 -6.68 17.24 -12.78
CA THR A 168 -6.09 16.34 -13.80
C THR A 168 -5.41 15.14 -13.15
N ALA A 169 -4.64 15.36 -12.08
CA ALA A 169 -3.98 14.28 -11.34
C ALA A 169 -5.00 13.34 -10.68
N TRP A 170 -6.07 13.90 -10.09
CA TRP A 170 -7.18 13.12 -9.53
C TRP A 170 -7.86 12.24 -10.58
N ASN A 171 -8.17 12.80 -11.75
CA ASN A 171 -8.74 12.03 -12.84
C ASN A 171 -7.79 10.92 -13.33
N MET A 172 -6.47 11.20 -13.41
CA MET A 172 -5.49 10.17 -13.73
C MET A 172 -5.49 9.04 -12.67
N PHE A 173 -5.57 9.37 -11.38
CA PHE A 173 -5.67 8.40 -10.30
C PHE A 173 -6.93 7.54 -10.42
N LEU A 174 -8.10 8.16 -10.63
CA LEU A 174 -9.38 7.44 -10.76
C LEU A 174 -9.43 6.56 -12.02
N ASN A 175 -8.74 6.95 -13.08
CA ASN A 175 -8.65 6.16 -14.32
C ASN A 175 -7.83 4.86 -14.16
N GLU A 176 -6.98 4.77 -13.14
CA GLU A 176 -6.30 3.51 -12.81
C GLU A 176 -7.24 2.50 -12.12
N LEU A 177 -8.38 2.95 -11.59
CA LEU A 177 -9.41 2.11 -10.95
C LEU A 177 -10.42 1.62 -12.01
N VAL A 178 -9.91 0.85 -12.97
CA VAL A 178 -10.66 0.41 -14.15
C VAL A 178 -11.74 -0.63 -13.83
N ASP A 179 -12.71 -0.75 -14.74
CA ASP A 179 -13.79 -1.76 -14.69
C ASP A 179 -14.55 -1.77 -13.36
N SER A 180 -14.85 -0.59 -12.82
CA SER A 180 -15.49 -0.44 -11.51
C SER A 180 -16.52 0.67 -11.49
N THR A 181 -17.50 0.53 -10.59
CA THR A 181 -18.48 1.57 -10.27
C THR A 181 -17.88 2.62 -9.33
N ASP A 182 -18.48 3.79 -9.26
CA ASP A 182 -18.07 4.83 -8.31
C ASP A 182 -18.18 4.37 -6.85
N THR A 183 -19.16 3.51 -6.55
CA THR A 183 -19.28 2.86 -5.24
C THR A 183 -18.05 1.98 -4.96
N THR A 184 -17.66 1.13 -5.90
CA THR A 184 -16.47 0.26 -5.74
C THR A 184 -15.20 1.09 -5.57
N LYS A 185 -15.04 2.18 -6.33
CA LYS A 185 -13.91 3.10 -6.18
C LYS A 185 -13.87 3.72 -4.78
N LEU A 186 -15.02 4.19 -4.28
CA LEU A 186 -15.10 4.78 -2.95
C LEU A 186 -14.76 3.75 -1.86
N GLU A 187 -15.28 2.54 -1.95
CA GLU A 187 -14.97 1.46 -0.99
C GLU A 187 -13.48 1.08 -1.03
N PHE A 188 -12.87 1.04 -2.20
CA PHE A 188 -11.41 0.89 -2.31
C PHE A 188 -10.67 2.02 -1.60
N LEU A 189 -11.01 3.28 -1.86
CA LEU A 189 -10.37 4.43 -1.21
C LEU A 189 -10.50 4.42 0.31
N LYS A 190 -11.62 3.93 0.84
CA LYS A 190 -11.83 3.73 2.28
C LYS A 190 -10.87 2.68 2.85
N SER A 191 -10.70 1.61 2.12
CA SER A 191 -9.94 0.41 2.51
C SER A 191 -8.45 0.46 2.13
N PHE A 192 -8.06 1.36 1.23
CA PHE A 192 -6.68 1.48 0.77
C PHE A 192 -5.86 2.40 1.68
N ASP A 193 -4.65 1.97 2.03
CA ASP A 193 -3.71 2.79 2.79
C ASP A 193 -2.29 2.73 2.22
N ILE A 194 -1.54 3.82 2.40
CA ILE A 194 -0.14 3.94 1.98
C ILE A 194 0.72 4.19 3.21
N LYS A 195 1.43 3.16 3.65
CA LYS A 195 2.35 3.20 4.80
C LYS A 195 3.77 3.46 4.30
N THR A 196 4.17 4.73 4.31
CA THR A 196 5.53 5.19 3.95
C THR A 196 6.43 5.28 5.16
N ASN A 197 7.75 5.44 4.92
CA ASN A 197 8.75 5.65 5.97
C ASN A 197 8.77 4.54 7.03
N GLN A 198 8.50 3.30 6.57
CA GLN A 198 8.63 2.14 7.43
C GLN A 198 10.10 1.84 7.71
N GLU A 199 10.36 1.06 8.74
CA GLU A 199 11.72 0.62 9.07
C GLU A 199 12.39 -0.06 7.87
N ASP A 200 13.70 0.01 7.81
CA ASP A 200 14.50 -0.80 6.88
C ASP A 200 14.66 -2.24 7.39
N LEU A 201 15.48 -3.03 6.71
CA LEU A 201 15.74 -4.43 7.08
C LEU A 201 16.22 -4.58 8.52
N ASP A 202 17.19 -3.76 8.93
CA ASP A 202 17.78 -3.83 10.27
C ASP A 202 16.77 -3.40 11.33
N GLY A 203 15.96 -2.37 11.05
CA GLY A 203 14.89 -1.90 11.91
C GLY A 203 13.82 -2.96 12.15
N TYR A 204 13.40 -3.70 11.12
CA TYR A 204 12.45 -4.83 11.29
C TYR A 204 13.06 -5.97 12.09
N VAL A 205 14.34 -6.31 11.89
CA VAL A 205 15.03 -7.33 12.71
C VAL A 205 15.01 -6.93 14.20
N GLU A 206 15.30 -5.67 14.51
CA GLU A 206 15.25 -5.18 15.88
C GLU A 206 13.82 -5.14 16.46
N ASN A 207 12.82 -4.81 15.65
CA ASN A 207 11.41 -4.86 16.05
C ASN A 207 10.96 -6.29 16.35
N ILE A 208 11.35 -7.27 15.52
CA ILE A 208 11.09 -8.69 15.73
C ILE A 208 11.73 -9.17 17.04
N LYS A 209 13.00 -8.84 17.27
CA LYS A 209 13.68 -9.16 18.52
C LYS A 209 12.95 -8.59 19.74
N ARG A 210 12.57 -7.30 19.68
CA ARG A 210 11.83 -6.64 20.78
C ARG A 210 10.49 -7.32 21.06
N LYS A 211 9.74 -7.71 20.04
CA LYS A 211 8.50 -8.48 20.21
C LYS A 211 8.77 -9.82 20.87
N LEU A 212 9.72 -10.60 20.38
CA LEU A 212 10.08 -11.88 20.96
C LEU A 212 10.49 -11.75 22.44
N PHE A 213 11.39 -10.82 22.78
CA PHE A 213 11.79 -10.59 24.16
C PHE A 213 10.64 -10.14 25.07
N GLY A 214 9.65 -9.43 24.52
CA GLY A 214 8.44 -9.07 25.25
C GLY A 214 7.63 -10.29 25.68
N TYR A 215 7.51 -11.28 24.83
CA TYR A 215 6.76 -12.52 25.13
C TYR A 215 7.48 -13.45 26.13
N PHE A 216 8.81 -13.44 26.17
CA PHE A 216 9.58 -14.29 27.09
C PHE A 216 9.78 -13.67 28.48
N LYS A 217 9.38 -12.43 28.71
CA LYS A 217 9.46 -11.76 30.02
C LYS A 217 8.17 -11.85 30.86
N MET A 218 7.13 -12.43 30.29
CA MET A 218 5.87 -12.74 31.01
C MET A 218 5.92 -14.14 31.62
#